data_7547002ad7ec52ee82570b52045e3614
#
_entry.id   7547002ad7ec52ee82570b52045e3614
#
_cell.length_a   1.000
_cell.length_b   1.000
_cell.length_c   1.000
_cell.angle_alpha   90.00
_cell.angle_beta   90.00
_cell.angle_gamma   90.00
#
_symmetry.space_group_name_H-M   'P 1'
#
loop_
_entity.id
_entity.type
_entity.pdbx_description
1 polymer ?
#
loop_
_entity_poly.entity_id
_entity_poly.type
_entity_poly.pdbx_seq_one_letter_code
_entity_poly.pdbx_strand_id
1 'polypeptide(L)'
;MPVSAPADVFGFNYDGSWGTSGLDVWHHHDHGRMSIEVARGKKYFPEWNTARWWLSHEAFQRDPERFLANFDAGLAIFASHGISVIPVLFNRWRDPFCDFGGVPIDHILPWASSWTRSDDLFEDASRGASDVTPVERLFGEYVDAVVAGHAGDPRIFAWDLCNEPLMGRYVDDPESELRAAEVKWLRWVAQRTRLLGAEQPLTIGNYANTTAIELTEPFTDIISFHPYYMWSGHESQPHMATKEGFVEFLDEVSAFAKLKGKGLIANETVWGARDHSTHVEVMNYTLNQLVPRGIGFTVHALHHSLVADLHRDQYGPVGNAEWMHFIEPDGSLRPGHEAFNDFAQSQRASRAD
;
A
#
# COMPACT_ATOMS: atom_id res chain seq x y z
N MET A 1 5.99 15.79 -13.79
CA MET A 1 7.14 15.06 -14.38
C MET A 1 7.01 13.60 -13.96
N PRO A 2 7.40 12.64 -14.78
CA PRO A 2 7.37 11.24 -14.36
C PRO A 2 8.22 11.06 -13.09
N VAL A 3 7.79 10.18 -12.20
CA VAL A 3 8.50 9.82 -10.98
C VAL A 3 9.75 9.05 -11.37
N SER A 4 10.91 9.49 -10.92
CA SER A 4 12.20 8.87 -11.29
C SER A 4 12.94 8.25 -10.11
N ALA A 5 12.62 8.66 -8.90
CA ALA A 5 13.21 8.14 -7.67
C ALA A 5 12.16 8.03 -6.55
N PRO A 6 12.39 7.19 -5.54
CA PRO A 6 11.49 7.07 -4.38
C PRO A 6 11.16 8.41 -3.72
N ALA A 7 12.15 9.29 -3.56
CA ALA A 7 11.94 10.63 -3.00
C ALA A 7 11.07 11.55 -3.87
N ASP A 8 10.77 11.19 -5.13
CA ASP A 8 9.89 11.96 -6.02
C ASP A 8 8.42 11.64 -5.82
N VAL A 9 8.12 10.55 -5.13
CA VAL A 9 6.75 10.11 -4.89
C VAL A 9 6.01 11.15 -4.04
N PHE A 10 4.93 11.68 -4.61
CA PHE A 10 4.07 12.68 -3.98
C PHE A 10 2.62 12.37 -4.36
N GLY A 11 1.83 11.89 -3.43
CA GLY A 11 0.49 11.51 -3.82
C GLY A 11 -0.38 10.88 -2.75
N PHE A 12 -1.26 10.04 -3.22
CA PHE A 12 -2.35 9.48 -2.44
C PHE A 12 -2.49 7.98 -2.64
N ASN A 13 -2.95 7.33 -1.60
CA ASN A 13 -3.63 6.05 -1.71
C ASN A 13 -5.00 6.29 -2.32
N TYR A 14 -5.41 5.42 -3.24
CA TYR A 14 -6.66 5.55 -3.97
C TYR A 14 -7.49 4.27 -3.85
N ASP A 15 -8.68 4.42 -3.35
CA ASP A 15 -9.77 3.44 -3.41
C ASP A 15 -11.01 4.11 -3.98
N GLY A 16 -11.72 3.40 -4.85
CA GLY A 16 -12.92 3.94 -5.47
C GLY A 16 -14.06 4.14 -4.46
N SER A 17 -14.72 5.27 -4.52
CA SER A 17 -15.80 5.61 -3.59
C SER A 17 -17.12 4.86 -3.81
N TRP A 18 -17.21 4.06 -4.88
CA TRP A 18 -18.45 3.37 -5.29
C TRP A 18 -18.67 2.02 -4.64
N GLY A 19 -17.63 1.41 -4.09
CA GLY A 19 -17.71 0.08 -3.48
C GLY A 19 -17.80 0.10 -1.97
N THR A 20 -18.24 -1.01 -1.41
CA THR A 20 -18.34 -1.25 0.04
C THR A 20 -17.22 -2.16 0.57
N SER A 21 -16.48 -2.79 -0.34
CA SER A 21 -15.33 -3.64 -0.06
C SER A 21 -14.34 -3.60 -1.22
N GLY A 22 -13.12 -4.07 -1.01
CA GLY A 22 -12.12 -4.18 -2.06
C GLY A 22 -12.59 -5.06 -3.22
N LEU A 23 -13.29 -6.14 -2.93
CA LEU A 23 -13.93 -6.98 -3.94
C LEU A 23 -15.01 -6.21 -4.72
N ASP A 24 -15.87 -5.47 -4.03
CA ASP A 24 -17.00 -4.75 -4.62
C ASP A 24 -16.53 -3.63 -5.56
N VAL A 25 -15.50 -2.87 -5.14
CA VAL A 25 -14.86 -1.83 -5.98
C VAL A 25 -14.39 -2.38 -7.32
N TRP A 26 -13.82 -3.58 -7.34
CA TRP A 26 -13.33 -4.21 -8.57
C TRP A 26 -14.43 -4.94 -9.36
N HIS A 27 -15.36 -5.59 -8.66
CA HIS A 27 -16.45 -6.33 -9.30
C HIS A 27 -17.45 -5.40 -9.99
N HIS A 28 -17.71 -4.23 -9.39
CA HIS A 28 -18.58 -3.19 -9.93
C HIS A 28 -17.78 -1.95 -10.38
N HIS A 29 -16.59 -2.18 -10.97
CA HIS A 29 -15.70 -1.09 -11.33
C HIS A 29 -16.38 -0.03 -12.20
N ASP A 30 -16.29 1.23 -11.76
CA ASP A 30 -16.91 2.39 -12.42
C ASP A 30 -15.85 3.34 -12.99
N HIS A 31 -15.50 3.11 -14.26
CA HIS A 31 -14.53 3.94 -14.99
C HIS A 31 -14.91 5.43 -15.03
N GLY A 32 -16.21 5.71 -15.16
CA GLY A 32 -16.71 7.10 -15.20
C GLY A 32 -16.47 7.81 -13.89
N ARG A 33 -16.80 7.15 -12.78
CA ARG A 33 -16.58 7.68 -11.45
C ARG A 33 -15.10 7.81 -11.12
N MET A 34 -14.30 6.81 -11.43
CA MET A 34 -12.84 6.88 -11.28
C MET A 34 -12.25 8.09 -12.03
N SER A 35 -12.66 8.30 -13.29
CA SER A 35 -12.20 9.46 -14.07
C SER A 35 -12.55 10.80 -13.42
N ILE A 36 -13.74 10.92 -12.83
CA ILE A 36 -14.18 12.13 -12.12
C ILE A 36 -13.35 12.32 -10.84
N GLU A 37 -13.13 11.27 -10.08
CA GLU A 37 -12.38 11.32 -8.82
C GLU A 37 -10.90 11.67 -9.05
N VAL A 38 -10.26 11.05 -10.03
CA VAL A 38 -8.86 11.34 -10.39
C VAL A 38 -8.71 12.76 -10.92
N ALA A 39 -9.61 13.21 -11.83
CA ALA A 39 -9.58 14.57 -12.33
C ALA A 39 -9.80 15.61 -11.21
N ARG A 40 -10.70 15.31 -10.27
CA ARG A 40 -10.97 16.15 -9.09
C ARG A 40 -9.75 16.21 -8.17
N GLY A 41 -9.15 15.07 -7.86
CA GLY A 41 -7.92 15.00 -7.08
C GLY A 41 -6.82 15.84 -7.72
N LYS A 42 -6.62 15.71 -9.03
CA LYS A 42 -5.62 16.48 -9.76
C LYS A 42 -5.90 17.97 -9.80
N LYS A 43 -7.19 18.37 -9.79
CA LYS A 43 -7.57 19.77 -9.68
C LYS A 43 -7.21 20.38 -8.32
N TYR A 44 -7.43 19.65 -7.22
CA TYR A 44 -7.09 20.12 -5.87
C TYR A 44 -5.60 20.01 -5.58
N PHE A 45 -4.94 18.99 -6.14
CA PHE A 45 -3.53 18.66 -5.91
C PHE A 45 -2.77 18.57 -7.24
N PRO A 46 -2.44 19.72 -7.87
CA PRO A 46 -1.85 19.77 -9.21
C PRO A 46 -0.52 19.01 -9.32
N GLU A 47 0.24 18.90 -8.23
CA GLU A 47 1.53 18.23 -8.20
C GLU A 47 1.44 16.72 -7.86
N TRP A 48 0.25 16.21 -7.58
CA TRP A 48 0.03 14.77 -7.40
C TRP A 48 0.58 13.98 -8.59
N ASN A 49 1.54 13.09 -8.33
CA ASN A 49 2.24 12.35 -9.36
C ASN A 49 2.19 10.84 -9.20
N THR A 50 1.76 10.34 -8.04
CA THR A 50 1.76 8.91 -7.75
C THR A 50 0.47 8.50 -7.01
N ALA A 51 -0.19 7.46 -7.50
CA ALA A 51 -1.30 6.79 -6.83
C ALA A 51 -0.84 5.41 -6.35
N ARG A 52 -1.00 5.11 -5.07
CA ARG A 52 -0.93 3.75 -4.58
C ARG A 52 -2.33 3.15 -4.65
N TRP A 53 -2.48 2.01 -5.34
CA TRP A 53 -3.79 1.47 -5.72
C TRP A 53 -3.89 -0.03 -5.43
N TRP A 54 -4.79 -0.40 -4.53
CA TRP A 54 -4.99 -1.80 -4.15
C TRP A 54 -5.72 -2.58 -5.23
N LEU A 55 -5.15 -3.72 -5.60
CA LEU A 55 -5.77 -4.72 -6.44
C LEU A 55 -6.58 -5.70 -5.58
N SER A 56 -7.46 -6.48 -6.21
CA SER A 56 -8.23 -7.51 -5.53
C SER A 56 -7.99 -8.87 -6.18
N HIS A 57 -7.26 -9.72 -5.48
CA HIS A 57 -7.09 -11.12 -5.87
C HIS A 57 -8.42 -11.87 -5.98
N GLU A 58 -9.36 -11.62 -5.07
CA GLU A 58 -10.68 -12.25 -5.09
C GLU A 58 -11.51 -11.82 -6.31
N ALA A 59 -11.43 -10.54 -6.72
CA ALA A 59 -12.09 -10.06 -7.92
C ALA A 59 -11.50 -10.70 -9.18
N PHE A 60 -10.17 -10.84 -9.23
CA PHE A 60 -9.49 -11.57 -10.31
C PHE A 60 -9.98 -13.02 -10.38
N GLN A 61 -10.06 -13.72 -9.27
CA GLN A 61 -10.52 -15.11 -9.23
C GLN A 61 -11.95 -15.29 -9.77
N ARG A 62 -12.80 -14.29 -9.61
CA ARG A 62 -14.18 -14.34 -10.10
C ARG A 62 -14.32 -14.06 -11.60
N ASP A 63 -13.55 -13.13 -12.11
CA ASP A 63 -13.60 -12.72 -13.52
C ASP A 63 -12.24 -12.12 -13.94
N PRO A 64 -11.26 -12.97 -14.31
CA PRO A 64 -9.91 -12.52 -14.64
C PRO A 64 -9.89 -11.54 -15.83
N GLU A 65 -10.66 -11.79 -16.86
CA GLU A 65 -10.67 -10.94 -18.09
C GLU A 65 -11.17 -9.53 -17.76
N ARG A 66 -12.29 -9.45 -17.05
CA ARG A 66 -12.86 -8.17 -16.64
C ARG A 66 -11.95 -7.44 -15.68
N PHE A 67 -11.35 -8.14 -14.72
CA PHE A 67 -10.41 -7.55 -13.77
C PHE A 67 -9.21 -6.91 -14.50
N LEU A 68 -8.58 -7.64 -15.42
CA LEU A 68 -7.43 -7.14 -16.18
C LEU A 68 -7.81 -5.96 -17.08
N ALA A 69 -8.98 -6.00 -17.72
CA ALA A 69 -9.48 -4.88 -18.52
C ALA A 69 -9.71 -3.62 -17.65
N ASN A 70 -10.27 -3.79 -16.47
CA ASN A 70 -10.48 -2.70 -15.52
C ASN A 70 -9.15 -2.14 -14.98
N PHE A 71 -8.16 -3.01 -14.73
CA PHE A 71 -6.84 -2.59 -14.29
C PHE A 71 -6.14 -1.74 -15.36
N ASP A 72 -6.11 -2.21 -16.61
CA ASP A 72 -5.49 -1.46 -17.71
C ASP A 72 -6.19 -0.11 -17.96
N ALA A 73 -7.53 -0.09 -17.94
CA ALA A 73 -8.29 1.14 -18.06
C ALA A 73 -8.03 2.13 -16.92
N GLY A 74 -7.91 1.66 -15.70
CA GLY A 74 -7.55 2.49 -14.56
C GLY A 74 -6.14 3.07 -14.66
N LEU A 75 -5.15 2.27 -15.10
CA LEU A 75 -3.81 2.77 -15.41
C LEU A 75 -3.84 3.88 -16.48
N ALA A 76 -4.68 3.73 -17.51
CA ALA A 76 -4.85 4.77 -18.55
C ALA A 76 -5.47 6.06 -17.97
N ILE A 77 -6.43 5.96 -17.05
CA ILE A 77 -7.03 7.13 -16.37
C ILE A 77 -5.94 7.88 -15.60
N PHE A 78 -5.17 7.21 -14.74
CA PHE A 78 -4.07 7.84 -13.99
C PHE A 78 -3.04 8.48 -14.93
N ALA A 79 -2.60 7.75 -15.94
CA ALA A 79 -1.60 8.21 -16.90
C ALA A 79 -2.06 9.45 -17.69
N SER A 80 -3.34 9.56 -18.01
CA SER A 80 -3.91 10.73 -18.70
C SER A 80 -3.78 12.02 -17.88
N HIS A 81 -3.59 11.90 -16.57
CA HIS A 81 -3.33 13.00 -15.64
C HIS A 81 -1.86 13.12 -15.20
N GLY A 82 -0.95 12.34 -15.83
CA GLY A 82 0.48 12.34 -15.47
C GLY A 82 0.77 11.73 -14.11
N ILE A 83 -0.05 10.79 -13.67
CA ILE A 83 0.06 10.07 -12.40
C ILE A 83 0.59 8.66 -12.70
N SER A 84 1.70 8.29 -12.07
CA SER A 84 2.20 6.92 -12.05
C SER A 84 1.51 6.10 -10.97
N VAL A 85 1.49 4.80 -11.11
CA VAL A 85 0.79 3.91 -10.17
C VAL A 85 1.78 3.02 -9.42
N ILE A 86 1.52 2.78 -8.14
CA ILE A 86 2.08 1.70 -7.34
C ILE A 86 0.94 0.72 -7.06
N PRO A 87 0.74 -0.31 -7.92
CA PRO A 87 -0.28 -1.32 -7.67
C PRO A 87 0.12 -2.19 -6.47
N VAL A 88 -0.81 -2.45 -5.58
CA VAL A 88 -0.65 -3.36 -4.45
C VAL A 88 -1.23 -4.71 -4.82
N LEU A 89 -0.37 -5.73 -4.96
CA LEU A 89 -0.80 -7.05 -5.42
C LEU A 89 -1.67 -7.78 -4.40
N PHE A 90 -1.23 -7.78 -3.15
CA PHE A 90 -1.93 -8.46 -2.07
C PHE A 90 -2.17 -7.53 -0.89
N ASN A 91 -3.21 -7.80 -0.12
CA ASN A 91 -3.53 -7.08 1.10
C ASN A 91 -3.66 -8.07 2.26
N ARG A 92 -2.95 -7.80 3.37
CA ARG A 92 -3.01 -8.63 4.58
C ARG A 92 -4.24 -8.32 5.42
N TRP A 93 -4.77 -7.11 5.32
CA TRP A 93 -5.97 -6.73 6.04
C TRP A 93 -7.19 -7.44 5.51
N ARG A 94 -7.86 -8.13 6.41
CA ARG A 94 -9.16 -8.70 6.17
C ARG A 94 -10.06 -8.42 7.36
N ASP A 95 -11.13 -7.70 7.11
CA ASP A 95 -12.22 -7.53 8.05
C ASP A 95 -13.37 -8.44 7.62
N PRO A 96 -13.86 -9.33 8.48
CA PRO A 96 -14.97 -10.24 8.13
C PRO A 96 -16.27 -9.51 7.80
N PHE A 97 -16.39 -8.24 8.19
CA PHE A 97 -17.57 -7.41 7.92
C PHE A 97 -17.36 -6.43 6.76
N CYS A 98 -16.13 -5.98 6.53
CA CYS A 98 -15.85 -4.92 5.57
C CYS A 98 -15.15 -5.41 4.30
N ASP A 99 -14.45 -6.55 4.34
CA ASP A 99 -13.67 -7.09 3.23
C ASP A 99 -12.84 -6.01 2.49
N PHE A 100 -11.67 -5.71 3.01
CA PHE A 100 -10.73 -4.76 2.39
C PHE A 100 -10.00 -5.34 1.18
N GLY A 101 -10.49 -6.45 0.61
CA GLY A 101 -9.82 -7.17 -0.47
C GLY A 101 -8.59 -7.93 -0.01
N GLY A 102 -8.47 -8.15 1.30
CA GLY A 102 -7.36 -8.90 1.88
C GLY A 102 -7.41 -10.38 1.47
N VAL A 103 -6.24 -10.93 1.21
CA VAL A 103 -6.10 -12.38 1.06
C VAL A 103 -6.34 -13.02 2.42
N PRO A 104 -7.19 -14.04 2.53
CA PRO A 104 -7.46 -14.73 3.80
C PRO A 104 -6.28 -15.63 4.19
N ILE A 105 -5.12 -15.03 4.36
CA ILE A 105 -3.89 -15.74 4.71
C ILE A 105 -4.07 -16.52 6.02
N ASP A 106 -4.87 -16.01 6.95
CA ASP A 106 -5.18 -16.71 8.20
C ASP A 106 -5.95 -18.01 8.01
N HIS A 107 -6.68 -18.14 6.92
CA HIS A 107 -7.36 -19.39 6.56
C HIS A 107 -6.48 -20.31 5.72
N ILE A 108 -5.48 -19.78 5.10
CA ILE A 108 -4.58 -20.48 4.20
C ILE A 108 -3.27 -20.78 4.90
N LEU A 109 -2.76 -19.87 5.71
CA LEU A 109 -1.55 -20.07 6.52
C LEU A 109 -1.88 -20.81 7.83
N PRO A 110 -0.94 -21.21 8.54
CA PRO A 110 -0.71 -22.37 9.42
C PRO A 110 -1.71 -22.69 10.50
N TRP A 111 -2.76 -21.95 10.73
CA TRP A 111 -3.87 -22.40 11.54
C TRP A 111 -4.40 -23.75 11.05
N ALA A 112 -4.43 -23.89 9.74
CA ALA A 112 -4.84 -25.10 9.07
C ALA A 112 -3.76 -26.17 9.06
N SER A 113 -2.63 -25.95 9.70
CA SER A 113 -1.58 -26.95 9.85
C SER A 113 -1.01 -27.55 8.55
N SER A 114 -1.53 -27.20 7.39
CA SER A 114 -1.12 -27.78 6.12
C SER A 114 -0.02 -27.00 5.42
N TRP A 115 0.07 -25.71 5.65
CA TRP A 115 1.06 -24.86 5.00
C TRP A 115 2.46 -24.96 5.62
N THR A 116 2.53 -24.90 6.93
CA THR A 116 3.78 -25.10 7.65
C THR A 116 4.27 -26.54 7.60
N ARG A 117 3.39 -27.47 7.26
CA ARG A 117 3.75 -28.88 7.13
C ARG A 117 4.09 -29.32 5.71
N SER A 118 3.88 -28.43 4.74
CA SER A 118 4.27 -28.67 3.36
C SER A 118 5.54 -27.87 3.09
N ASP A 119 6.69 -28.47 3.38
CA ASP A 119 8.01 -27.85 3.22
C ASP A 119 8.30 -27.42 1.79
N ASP A 120 7.54 -27.93 0.83
CA ASP A 120 7.67 -27.66 -0.60
C ASP A 120 6.77 -26.55 -1.14
N LEU A 121 5.83 -26.01 -0.33
CA LEU A 121 5.03 -24.87 -0.74
C LEU A 121 5.86 -23.60 -0.88
N PHE A 122 5.68 -22.92 -2.01
CA PHE A 122 6.41 -21.68 -2.32
C PHE A 122 7.94 -21.77 -2.31
N GLU A 123 8.49 -22.97 -2.53
CA GLU A 123 9.95 -23.15 -2.60
C GLU A 123 10.54 -22.68 -3.92
N ASP A 124 9.86 -22.95 -5.02
CA ASP A 124 10.35 -22.68 -6.36
C ASP A 124 9.37 -21.82 -7.16
N ALA A 125 9.68 -20.53 -7.28
CA ALA A 125 8.89 -19.57 -8.02
C ALA A 125 8.89 -19.80 -9.54
N SER A 126 9.79 -20.64 -10.07
CA SER A 126 9.84 -20.96 -11.51
C SER A 126 8.87 -22.07 -11.91
N ARG A 127 8.29 -22.80 -10.96
CA ARG A 127 7.35 -23.90 -11.26
C ARG A 127 6.07 -23.35 -11.93
N GLY A 128 5.68 -24.01 -12.99
CA GLY A 128 4.44 -23.68 -13.72
C GLY A 128 3.18 -24.14 -12.99
N ALA A 129 2.04 -23.59 -13.38
CA ALA A 129 0.75 -23.88 -12.74
C ALA A 129 0.34 -25.37 -12.76
N SER A 130 0.88 -26.17 -13.68
CA SER A 130 0.62 -27.62 -13.76
C SER A 130 1.32 -28.44 -12.67
N ASP A 131 2.44 -27.92 -12.14
CA ASP A 131 3.36 -28.67 -11.29
C ASP A 131 3.35 -28.20 -9.83
N VAL A 132 2.36 -27.39 -9.47
CA VAL A 132 2.22 -26.78 -8.14
C VAL A 132 0.93 -27.23 -7.45
N THR A 133 0.86 -27.01 -6.16
CA THR A 133 -0.34 -27.25 -5.37
C THR A 133 -1.47 -26.31 -5.78
N PRO A 134 -2.75 -26.64 -5.49
CA PRO A 134 -3.87 -25.74 -5.77
C PRO A 134 -3.72 -24.35 -5.17
N VAL A 135 -3.04 -24.24 -4.03
CA VAL A 135 -2.82 -22.97 -3.34
C VAL A 135 -1.79 -22.11 -4.06
N GLU A 136 -0.64 -22.68 -4.42
CA GLU A 136 0.37 -21.97 -5.21
C GLU A 136 -0.17 -21.55 -6.57
N ARG A 137 -1.02 -22.39 -7.17
CA ARG A 137 -1.70 -22.07 -8.43
C ARG A 137 -2.60 -20.85 -8.29
N LEU A 138 -3.38 -20.77 -7.22
CA LEU A 138 -4.29 -19.67 -6.95
C LEU A 138 -3.56 -18.31 -6.97
N PHE A 139 -2.42 -18.23 -6.30
CA PHE A 139 -1.60 -17.02 -6.27
C PHE A 139 -0.79 -16.83 -7.55
N GLY A 140 -0.26 -17.92 -8.11
CA GLY A 140 0.56 -17.90 -9.32
C GLY A 140 -0.21 -17.39 -10.54
N GLU A 141 -1.42 -17.87 -10.79
CA GLU A 141 -2.27 -17.43 -11.90
C GLU A 141 -2.57 -15.94 -11.83
N TYR A 142 -2.81 -15.43 -10.63
CA TYR A 142 -3.05 -14.00 -10.42
C TYR A 142 -1.79 -13.15 -10.69
N VAL A 143 -0.66 -13.50 -10.07
CA VAL A 143 0.61 -12.77 -10.25
C VAL A 143 1.03 -12.82 -11.72
N ASP A 144 0.93 -13.99 -12.37
CA ASP A 144 1.29 -14.18 -13.77
C ASP A 144 0.47 -13.28 -14.69
N ALA A 145 -0.85 -13.29 -14.53
CA ALA A 145 -1.75 -12.53 -15.38
C ALA A 145 -1.57 -11.01 -15.21
N VAL A 146 -1.43 -10.54 -13.97
CA VAL A 146 -1.30 -9.10 -13.69
C VAL A 146 0.08 -8.58 -14.08
N VAL A 147 1.14 -9.28 -13.71
CA VAL A 147 2.51 -8.78 -13.89
C VAL A 147 3.00 -8.98 -15.31
N ALA A 148 2.78 -10.15 -15.95
CA ALA A 148 3.33 -10.40 -17.28
C ALA A 148 2.80 -9.42 -18.34
N GLY A 149 1.54 -9.01 -18.21
CA GLY A 149 0.94 -8.02 -19.10
C GLY A 149 1.49 -6.59 -18.93
N HIS A 150 2.18 -6.32 -17.82
CA HIS A 150 2.60 -4.97 -17.43
C HIS A 150 4.08 -4.89 -16.98
N ALA A 151 4.88 -5.91 -17.29
CA ALA A 151 6.26 -6.04 -16.81
C ALA A 151 7.18 -4.85 -17.16
N GLY A 152 6.97 -4.21 -18.32
CA GLY A 152 7.69 -3.00 -18.74
C GLY A 152 6.78 -1.77 -18.86
N ASP A 153 5.62 -1.77 -18.22
CA ASP A 153 4.63 -0.69 -18.38
C ASP A 153 5.11 0.60 -17.68
N PRO A 154 5.34 1.70 -18.43
CA PRO A 154 5.84 2.94 -17.85
C PRO A 154 4.82 3.69 -16.98
N ARG A 155 3.57 3.27 -16.95
CA ARG A 155 2.52 3.80 -16.06
C ARG A 155 2.71 3.31 -14.62
N ILE A 156 3.44 2.21 -14.43
CA ILE A 156 3.72 1.62 -13.12
C ILE A 156 5.11 2.07 -12.66
N PHE A 157 5.16 2.75 -11.52
CA PHE A 157 6.40 3.20 -10.89
C PHE A 157 7.10 2.07 -10.13
N ALA A 158 6.36 1.32 -9.33
CA ALA A 158 6.86 0.20 -8.55
C ALA A 158 5.72 -0.80 -8.30
N TRP A 159 6.05 -2.07 -8.05
CA TRP A 159 5.10 -3.08 -7.58
C TRP A 159 5.16 -3.17 -6.06
N ASP A 160 4.06 -2.91 -5.38
CA ASP A 160 3.89 -3.19 -3.96
C ASP A 160 3.35 -4.62 -3.81
N LEU A 161 4.21 -5.51 -3.35
CA LEU A 161 3.90 -6.94 -3.35
C LEU A 161 2.81 -7.30 -2.34
N CYS A 162 2.75 -6.60 -1.21
CA CYS A 162 1.74 -6.83 -0.18
C CYS A 162 1.59 -5.63 0.74
N ASN A 163 0.34 -5.27 1.04
CA ASN A 163 0.00 -4.32 2.08
C ASN A 163 0.10 -4.97 3.46
N GLU A 164 0.92 -4.41 4.33
CA GLU A 164 1.06 -4.75 5.75
C GLU A 164 1.19 -6.25 6.08
N PRO A 165 2.09 -6.97 5.42
CA PRO A 165 2.44 -8.30 5.87
C PRO A 165 3.22 -8.24 7.19
N LEU A 166 3.40 -9.39 7.83
CA LEU A 166 4.19 -9.51 9.06
C LEU A 166 3.65 -8.58 10.18
N MET A 167 2.32 -8.47 10.25
CA MET A 167 1.63 -7.65 11.22
C MET A 167 1.27 -8.47 12.45
N GLY A 168 1.74 -8.03 13.62
CA GLY A 168 1.43 -8.67 14.89
C GLY A 168 2.66 -9.15 15.66
N ARG A 169 2.46 -9.64 16.89
CA ARG A 169 3.55 -9.99 17.80
C ARG A 169 4.42 -11.16 17.33
N TYR A 170 3.91 -12.00 16.45
CA TYR A 170 4.68 -13.13 15.93
C TYR A 170 5.87 -12.70 15.06
N VAL A 171 5.91 -11.48 14.58
CA VAL A 171 7.01 -10.98 13.74
C VAL A 171 8.33 -10.90 14.51
N ASP A 172 8.25 -10.60 15.80
CA ASP A 172 9.43 -10.47 16.67
C ASP A 172 9.90 -11.80 17.26
N ASP A 173 9.14 -12.89 17.04
CA ASP A 173 9.51 -14.24 17.46
C ASP A 173 10.24 -14.98 16.33
N PRO A 174 11.57 -15.21 16.43
CA PRO A 174 12.33 -15.89 15.39
C PRO A 174 11.92 -17.37 15.19
N GLU A 175 11.31 -17.98 16.18
CA GLU A 175 10.85 -19.37 16.13
C GLU A 175 9.40 -19.50 15.61
N SER A 176 8.75 -18.38 15.28
CA SER A 176 7.37 -18.40 14.77
C SER A 176 7.28 -19.02 13.38
N GLU A 177 6.54 -20.13 13.30
CA GLU A 177 6.23 -20.81 12.04
C GLU A 177 5.43 -19.90 11.09
N LEU A 178 4.56 -19.04 11.65
CA LEU A 178 3.76 -18.07 10.87
C LEU A 178 4.67 -17.03 10.22
N ARG A 179 5.63 -16.46 10.99
CA ARG A 179 6.64 -15.55 10.46
C ARG A 179 7.43 -16.20 9.32
N ALA A 180 7.93 -17.41 9.53
CA ALA A 180 8.72 -18.13 8.54
C ALA A 180 7.92 -18.39 7.24
N ALA A 181 6.67 -18.84 7.38
CA ALA A 181 5.78 -19.10 6.24
C ALA A 181 5.45 -17.82 5.45
N GLU A 182 5.15 -16.73 6.14
CA GLU A 182 4.82 -15.45 5.48
C GLU A 182 6.03 -14.84 4.76
N VAL A 183 7.21 -14.85 5.37
CA VAL A 183 8.47 -14.43 4.71
C VAL A 183 8.77 -15.27 3.47
N LYS A 184 8.60 -16.59 3.55
CA LYS A 184 8.79 -17.51 2.43
C LYS A 184 7.85 -17.18 1.28
N TRP A 185 6.57 -16.98 1.56
CA TRP A 185 5.57 -16.61 0.58
C TRP A 185 5.88 -15.24 -0.07
N LEU A 186 6.21 -14.20 0.71
CA LEU A 186 6.58 -12.88 0.19
C LEU A 186 7.81 -12.95 -0.73
N ARG A 187 8.81 -13.74 -0.34
CA ARG A 187 9.97 -13.99 -1.19
C ARG A 187 9.59 -14.66 -2.50
N TRP A 188 8.69 -15.64 -2.45
CA TRP A 188 8.17 -16.30 -3.65
C TRP A 188 7.43 -15.30 -4.56
N VAL A 189 6.58 -14.43 -4.03
CA VAL A 189 5.90 -13.38 -4.82
C VAL A 189 6.93 -12.48 -5.51
N ALA A 190 7.97 -12.02 -4.78
CA ALA A 190 9.03 -11.20 -5.35
C ALA A 190 9.78 -11.92 -6.48
N GLN A 191 10.19 -13.16 -6.25
CA GLN A 191 10.89 -13.97 -7.26
C GLN A 191 10.02 -14.22 -8.49
N ARG A 192 8.74 -14.55 -8.29
CA ARG A 192 7.81 -14.77 -9.39
C ARG A 192 7.63 -13.51 -10.22
N THR A 193 7.44 -12.36 -9.58
CA THR A 193 7.31 -11.06 -10.26
C THR A 193 8.54 -10.76 -11.12
N ARG A 194 9.75 -11.05 -10.64
CA ARG A 194 10.99 -10.90 -11.43
C ARG A 194 11.10 -11.89 -12.59
N LEU A 195 10.73 -13.14 -12.38
CA LEU A 195 10.74 -14.17 -13.44
C LEU A 195 9.78 -13.83 -14.59
N LEU A 196 8.73 -13.10 -14.33
CA LEU A 196 7.78 -12.59 -15.33
C LEU A 196 8.31 -11.36 -16.10
N GLY A 197 9.51 -10.91 -15.78
CA GLY A 197 10.18 -9.82 -16.48
C GLY A 197 9.86 -8.42 -15.95
N ALA A 198 9.32 -8.28 -14.75
CA ALA A 198 9.06 -6.96 -14.16
C ALA A 198 10.35 -6.15 -14.03
N GLU A 199 10.42 -5.02 -14.76
CA GLU A 199 11.54 -4.09 -14.76
C GLU A 199 11.40 -3.04 -13.66
N GLN A 200 10.17 -2.76 -13.23
CA GLN A 200 9.86 -1.79 -12.20
C GLN A 200 10.44 -2.24 -10.85
N PRO A 201 10.80 -1.29 -9.96
CA PRO A 201 11.19 -1.61 -8.59
C PRO A 201 10.13 -2.41 -7.84
N LEU A 202 10.57 -3.31 -6.95
CA LEU A 202 9.70 -4.00 -6.01
C LEU A 202 9.75 -3.34 -4.65
N THR A 203 8.60 -3.29 -4.00
CA THR A 203 8.47 -2.84 -2.62
C THR A 203 7.43 -3.66 -1.86
N ILE A 204 7.39 -3.50 -0.56
CA ILE A 204 6.35 -4.04 0.33
C ILE A 204 5.96 -2.92 1.27
N GLY A 205 4.67 -2.62 1.33
CA GLY A 205 4.11 -1.65 2.27
C GLY A 205 4.13 -2.23 3.69
N ASN A 206 5.27 -2.11 4.37
CA ASN A 206 5.45 -2.68 5.69
C ASN A 206 4.69 -1.88 6.75
N TYR A 207 4.10 -2.60 7.67
CA TYR A 207 3.71 -2.01 8.94
C TYR A 207 4.91 -1.32 9.62
N ALA A 208 4.70 -0.29 10.45
CA ALA A 208 5.79 0.44 11.09
C ALA A 208 6.48 -0.39 12.18
N ASN A 209 7.14 -1.46 11.76
CA ASN A 209 7.91 -2.39 12.58
C ASN A 209 9.26 -2.64 11.91
N THR A 210 10.36 -2.35 12.61
CA THR A 210 11.72 -2.49 12.08
C THR A 210 12.05 -3.93 11.73
N THR A 211 11.61 -4.91 12.51
CA THR A 211 11.82 -6.34 12.21
C THR A 211 11.15 -6.74 10.89
N ALA A 212 9.91 -6.28 10.64
CA ALA A 212 9.22 -6.54 9.36
C ALA A 212 9.98 -5.94 8.17
N ILE A 213 10.46 -4.70 8.31
CA ILE A 213 11.27 -4.01 7.31
C ILE A 213 12.58 -4.78 7.03
N GLU A 214 13.28 -5.23 8.07
CA GLU A 214 14.51 -6.01 7.94
C GLU A 214 14.29 -7.35 7.24
N LEU A 215 13.18 -8.03 7.54
CA LEU A 215 12.82 -9.32 6.94
C LEU A 215 12.47 -9.22 5.45
N THR A 216 11.90 -8.10 5.02
CA THR A 216 11.44 -7.90 3.64
C THR A 216 12.49 -7.19 2.77
N GLU A 217 13.41 -6.45 3.37
CA GLU A 217 14.46 -5.72 2.66
C GLU A 217 15.23 -6.57 1.62
N PRO A 218 15.62 -7.82 1.89
CA PRO A 218 16.47 -8.57 0.95
C PRO A 218 15.86 -8.85 -0.43
N PHE A 219 14.55 -8.74 -0.58
CA PHE A 219 13.86 -9.00 -1.85
C PHE A 219 13.05 -7.83 -2.40
N THR A 220 13.28 -6.63 -1.87
CA THR A 220 12.71 -5.38 -2.37
C THR A 220 13.81 -4.43 -2.87
N ASP A 221 13.49 -3.51 -3.79
CA ASP A 221 14.41 -2.48 -4.29
C ASP A 221 14.22 -1.15 -3.56
N ILE A 222 13.01 -0.92 -3.07
CA ILE A 222 12.61 0.25 -2.30
C ILE A 222 12.10 -0.24 -0.96
N ILE A 223 12.47 0.44 0.11
CA ILE A 223 11.90 0.21 1.43
C ILE A 223 10.67 1.10 1.57
N SER A 224 9.51 0.47 1.74
CA SER A 224 8.25 1.18 2.03
C SER A 224 7.70 0.78 3.38
N PHE A 225 7.05 1.75 4.04
CA PHE A 225 6.51 1.56 5.39
C PHE A 225 5.38 2.56 5.66
N HIS A 226 4.60 2.29 6.73
CA HIS A 226 3.39 3.03 7.09
C HIS A 226 3.57 3.79 8.41
N PRO A 227 4.22 4.96 8.43
CA PRO A 227 4.41 5.73 9.65
C PRO A 227 3.17 6.60 9.92
N TYR A 228 2.35 6.18 10.87
CA TYR A 228 1.17 6.91 11.31
C TYR A 228 1.39 7.59 12.66
N TYR A 229 1.78 8.86 12.65
CA TYR A 229 1.86 9.68 13.84
C TYR A 229 0.49 9.87 14.49
N MET A 230 0.42 9.87 15.82
CA MET A 230 -0.78 9.94 16.64
C MET A 230 -1.65 8.68 16.66
N TRP A 231 -1.26 7.62 16.00
CA TRP A 231 -2.00 6.37 16.15
C TRP A 231 -1.74 5.73 17.52
N SER A 232 -2.67 6.00 18.44
CA SER A 232 -2.56 5.55 19.83
C SER A 232 -3.23 4.20 20.13
N GLY A 233 -3.88 3.61 19.11
CA GLY A 233 -4.76 2.46 19.32
C GLY A 233 -4.10 1.08 19.28
N HIS A 234 -2.83 0.98 18.90
CA HIS A 234 -2.18 -0.32 18.78
C HIS A 234 -1.05 -0.48 19.78
N GLU A 235 -1.21 -1.42 20.71
CA GLU A 235 -0.17 -1.78 21.69
C GLU A 235 1.18 -2.16 21.04
N SER A 236 1.18 -2.54 19.76
CA SER A 236 2.37 -2.92 19.00
C SER A 236 3.17 -1.74 18.45
N GLN A 237 2.64 -0.52 18.50
CA GLN A 237 3.31 0.68 18.00
C GLN A 237 3.26 1.88 18.96
N PRO A 238 3.66 1.72 20.21
CA PRO A 238 3.60 2.80 21.21
C PRO A 238 4.46 4.01 20.81
N HIS A 239 5.51 3.81 20.00
CA HIS A 239 6.38 4.87 19.50
C HIS A 239 5.67 5.83 18.53
N MET A 240 4.61 5.41 17.83
CA MET A 240 3.84 6.30 16.97
C MET A 240 2.98 7.31 17.74
N ALA A 241 2.71 7.07 19.02
CA ALA A 241 1.86 7.92 19.84
C ALA A 241 2.53 9.22 20.30
N THR A 242 3.85 9.34 20.22
CA THR A 242 4.63 10.51 20.66
C THR A 242 5.46 11.10 19.52
N LYS A 243 5.75 12.41 19.60
CA LYS A 243 6.61 13.09 18.63
C LYS A 243 8.03 12.55 18.65
N GLU A 244 8.55 12.30 19.82
CA GLU A 244 9.88 11.76 20.06
C GLU A 244 10.02 10.37 19.45
N GLY A 245 9.12 9.46 19.80
CA GLY A 245 9.14 8.08 19.28
C GLY A 245 8.94 8.02 17.76
N PHE A 246 8.06 8.88 17.21
CA PHE A 246 7.88 8.97 15.78
C PHE A 246 9.16 9.41 15.04
N VAL A 247 9.85 10.42 15.57
CA VAL A 247 11.11 10.90 15.01
C VAL A 247 12.21 9.85 15.14
N GLU A 248 12.37 9.22 16.30
CA GLU A 248 13.35 8.14 16.52
C GLU A 248 13.15 6.98 15.53
N PHE A 249 11.91 6.56 15.31
CA PHE A 249 11.59 5.52 14.35
C PHE A 249 11.95 5.93 12.91
N LEU A 250 11.61 7.15 12.49
CA LEU A 250 11.98 7.65 11.16
C LEU A 250 13.50 7.73 10.97
N ASP A 251 14.24 8.14 11.99
CA ASP A 251 15.70 8.21 11.94
C ASP A 251 16.33 6.82 11.87
N GLU A 252 15.80 5.84 12.62
CA GLU A 252 16.22 4.43 12.56
C GLU A 252 16.02 3.84 11.16
N VAL A 253 14.81 3.96 10.60
CA VAL A 253 14.50 3.43 9.26
C VAL A 253 15.33 4.16 8.18
N SER A 254 15.54 5.47 8.32
CA SER A 254 16.38 6.24 7.39
C SER A 254 17.84 5.78 7.43
N ALA A 255 18.38 5.55 8.62
CA ALA A 255 19.74 5.02 8.78
C ALA A 255 19.87 3.61 8.18
N PHE A 256 18.89 2.75 8.40
CA PHE A 256 18.85 1.40 7.82
C PHE A 256 18.80 1.44 6.29
N ALA A 257 17.92 2.23 5.70
CA ALA A 257 17.80 2.38 4.25
C ALA A 257 19.10 2.90 3.63
N LYS A 258 19.74 3.89 4.27
CA LYS A 258 21.05 4.40 3.86
C LYS A 258 22.12 3.33 3.91
N LEU A 259 22.15 2.51 4.97
CA LEU A 259 23.08 1.37 5.08
C LEU A 259 22.91 0.37 3.95
N LYS A 260 21.66 0.14 3.52
CA LYS A 260 21.30 -0.78 2.43
C LYS A 260 21.40 -0.16 1.04
N GLY A 261 21.62 1.16 0.93
CA GLY A 261 21.68 1.87 -0.34
C GLY A 261 20.32 1.94 -1.06
N LYS A 262 19.21 1.90 -0.32
CA LYS A 262 17.85 1.91 -0.87
C LYS A 262 17.12 3.21 -0.55
N GLY A 263 16.23 3.63 -1.46
CA GLY A 263 15.33 4.74 -1.21
C GLY A 263 14.16 4.36 -0.31
N LEU A 264 13.52 5.38 0.26
CA LEU A 264 12.40 5.25 1.19
C LEU A 264 11.11 5.84 0.62
N ILE A 265 9.99 5.17 0.88
CA ILE A 265 8.63 5.68 0.65
C ILE A 265 7.77 5.39 1.87
N ALA A 266 7.15 6.43 2.43
CA ALA A 266 6.00 6.29 3.32
C ALA A 266 4.75 6.09 2.44
N ASN A 267 4.55 4.86 1.95
CA ASN A 267 3.52 4.57 0.95
C ASN A 267 2.11 4.46 1.53
N GLU A 268 1.97 4.63 2.85
CA GLU A 268 0.72 4.89 3.54
C GLU A 268 1.03 5.68 4.82
N THR A 269 0.41 6.85 4.98
CA THR A 269 0.68 7.72 6.12
C THR A 269 -0.39 8.79 6.29
N VAL A 270 -0.26 9.63 7.31
CA VAL A 270 -1.20 10.67 7.73
C VAL A 270 -2.46 10.06 8.36
N TRP A 271 -2.41 9.86 9.68
CA TRP A 271 -3.55 9.36 10.44
C TRP A 271 -4.72 10.34 10.40
N GLY A 272 -5.93 9.81 10.27
CA GLY A 272 -7.13 10.61 10.10
C GLY A 272 -7.67 11.25 11.39
N ALA A 273 -8.58 12.19 11.21
CA ALA A 273 -9.40 12.76 12.27
C ALA A 273 -10.71 13.29 11.70
N ARG A 274 -11.80 13.22 12.49
CA ARG A 274 -13.10 13.83 12.13
C ARG A 274 -13.01 15.34 12.07
N ASP A 275 -12.31 15.93 13.01
CA ASP A 275 -12.05 17.36 13.03
C ASP A 275 -11.00 17.74 11.98
N HIS A 276 -11.34 18.66 11.08
CA HIS A 276 -10.50 19.07 9.96
C HIS A 276 -9.18 19.68 10.43
N SER A 277 -9.22 20.53 11.47
CA SER A 277 -8.01 21.20 11.97
C SER A 277 -7.03 20.22 12.59
N THR A 278 -7.52 19.23 13.32
CA THR A 278 -6.71 18.14 13.87
C THR A 278 -6.08 17.29 12.76
N HIS A 279 -6.84 16.94 11.72
CA HIS A 279 -6.30 16.18 10.59
C HIS A 279 -5.20 16.95 9.85
N VAL A 280 -5.42 18.25 9.61
CA VAL A 280 -4.42 19.14 8.99
C VAL A 280 -3.17 19.26 9.87
N GLU A 281 -3.32 19.35 11.20
CA GLU A 281 -2.19 19.38 12.13
C GLU A 281 -1.37 18.06 12.05
N VAL A 282 -2.02 16.91 12.06
CA VAL A 282 -1.38 15.60 11.91
C VAL A 282 -0.66 15.49 10.56
N MET A 283 -1.32 15.89 9.47
CA MET A 283 -0.74 15.94 8.13
C MET A 283 0.52 16.81 8.10
N ASN A 284 0.40 18.05 8.57
CA ASN A 284 1.53 18.99 8.57
C ASN A 284 2.70 18.48 9.41
N TYR A 285 2.44 17.96 10.60
CA TYR A 285 3.50 17.40 11.44
C TYR A 285 4.18 16.22 10.75
N THR A 286 3.41 15.26 10.27
CA THR A 286 3.94 14.05 9.60
C THR A 286 4.79 14.41 8.40
N LEU A 287 4.27 15.20 7.47
CA LEU A 287 4.98 15.53 6.23
C LEU A 287 6.20 16.41 6.46
N ASN A 288 6.19 17.29 7.47
CA ASN A 288 7.36 18.04 7.90
C ASN A 288 8.49 17.14 8.48
N GLN A 289 8.18 15.92 8.88
CA GLN A 289 9.21 14.94 9.28
C GLN A 289 9.73 14.12 8.09
N LEU A 290 8.87 13.80 7.11
CA LEU A 290 9.24 12.98 5.97
C LEU A 290 10.07 13.73 4.93
N VAL A 291 9.64 14.93 4.54
CA VAL A 291 10.26 15.72 3.45
C VAL A 291 11.74 16.00 3.69
N PRO A 292 12.19 16.51 4.85
CA PRO A 292 13.60 16.79 5.09
C PRO A 292 14.49 15.54 5.09
N ARG A 293 13.90 14.35 5.29
CA ARG A 293 14.61 13.07 5.25
C ARG A 293 14.67 12.46 3.84
N GLY A 294 14.12 13.16 2.82
CA GLY A 294 14.06 12.65 1.45
C GLY A 294 13.15 11.43 1.29
N ILE A 295 12.17 11.27 2.17
CA ILE A 295 11.18 10.19 2.12
C ILE A 295 10.03 10.63 1.22
N GLY A 296 9.81 9.91 0.10
CA GLY A 296 8.60 10.10 -0.71
C GLY A 296 7.36 9.56 0.00
N PHE A 297 6.18 9.98 -0.40
CA PHE A 297 4.97 9.55 0.29
C PHE A 297 3.72 9.49 -0.58
N THR A 298 2.83 8.57 -0.20
CA THR A 298 1.42 8.58 -0.59
C THR A 298 0.57 8.59 0.68
N VAL A 299 -0.23 9.65 0.86
CA VAL A 299 -1.09 9.77 2.04
C VAL A 299 -2.38 8.96 1.89
N HIS A 300 -2.90 8.45 2.96
CA HIS A 300 -4.15 7.72 2.99
C HIS A 300 -5.25 8.64 3.52
N ALA A 301 -6.28 8.99 2.73
CA ALA A 301 -6.52 8.62 1.34
C ALA A 301 -7.07 9.85 0.56
N LEU A 302 -7.06 9.77 -0.78
CA LEU A 302 -7.52 10.89 -1.61
C LEU A 302 -8.99 11.24 -1.35
N HIS A 303 -9.87 10.26 -1.48
CA HIS A 303 -11.32 10.46 -1.53
C HIS A 303 -12.01 9.62 -0.46
N HIS A 304 -13.13 10.12 0.07
CA HIS A 304 -13.99 9.32 0.91
C HIS A 304 -14.35 8.01 0.21
N SER A 305 -14.10 6.93 0.90
CA SER A 305 -14.43 5.57 0.46
C SER A 305 -14.79 4.72 1.67
N LEU A 306 -15.83 3.91 1.55
CA LEU A 306 -16.18 2.96 2.61
C LEU A 306 -15.09 1.89 2.81
N VAL A 307 -14.22 1.73 1.84
CA VAL A 307 -13.06 0.82 1.92
C VAL A 307 -11.89 1.49 2.60
N ALA A 308 -11.54 2.71 2.17
CA ALA A 308 -10.37 3.43 2.67
C ALA A 308 -10.56 4.03 4.07
N ASP A 309 -11.78 4.45 4.40
CA ASP A 309 -12.08 4.99 5.73
C ASP A 309 -12.30 3.86 6.73
N LEU A 310 -11.36 3.66 7.62
CA LEU A 310 -11.43 2.61 8.64
C LEU A 310 -12.49 2.87 9.70
N HIS A 311 -12.96 4.12 9.83
CA HIS A 311 -14.00 4.48 10.77
C HIS A 311 -15.38 4.31 10.14
N ARG A 312 -16.17 3.39 10.69
CA ARG A 312 -17.54 3.12 10.28
C ARG A 312 -18.43 2.99 11.51
N ASP A 313 -19.37 3.90 11.66
CA ASP A 313 -20.25 3.95 12.84
C ASP A 313 -21.01 2.63 13.07
N GLN A 314 -21.37 1.94 12.00
CA GLN A 314 -22.08 0.65 12.09
C GLN A 314 -21.25 -0.49 12.71
N TYR A 315 -19.94 -0.38 12.73
CA TYR A 315 -19.02 -1.37 13.30
C TYR A 315 -18.49 -0.96 14.68
N GLY A 316 -19.01 0.14 15.23
CA GLY A 316 -18.54 0.72 16.47
C GLY A 316 -17.20 1.46 16.31
N PRO A 317 -16.59 1.83 17.42
CA PRO A 317 -15.27 2.44 17.39
C PRO A 317 -14.25 1.38 16.97
N VAL A 318 -14.04 1.23 15.66
CA VAL A 318 -12.97 0.39 15.13
C VAL A 318 -11.67 1.11 15.40
N GLY A 319 -11.06 0.81 16.51
CA GLY A 319 -9.87 1.52 16.99
C GLY A 319 -10.13 3.02 17.13
N ASN A 320 -9.10 3.80 17.02
CA ASN A 320 -9.19 5.25 16.97
C ASN A 320 -9.15 5.78 15.53
N ALA A 321 -9.40 4.89 14.54
CA ALA A 321 -9.41 5.28 13.15
C ALA A 321 -10.52 6.30 12.90
N GLU A 322 -10.11 7.44 12.42
CA GLU A 322 -10.97 8.57 12.10
C GLU A 322 -11.03 8.70 10.57
N TRP A 323 -11.72 9.69 10.09
CA TRP A 323 -11.78 9.96 8.66
C TRP A 323 -10.41 10.31 8.10
N MET A 324 -9.92 9.50 7.18
CA MET A 324 -8.57 9.63 6.60
C MET A 324 -8.60 10.36 5.25
N HIS A 325 -9.75 10.53 4.64
CA HIS A 325 -9.88 11.13 3.32
C HIS A 325 -9.66 12.65 3.32
N PHE A 326 -9.25 13.16 2.17
CA PHE A 326 -9.03 14.59 1.91
C PHE A 326 -10.22 15.21 1.15
N ILE A 327 -10.94 14.43 0.36
CA ILE A 327 -12.08 14.86 -0.44
C ILE A 327 -13.35 14.19 0.08
N GLU A 328 -14.35 15.01 0.43
CA GLU A 328 -15.62 14.59 1.01
C GLU A 328 -16.50 13.84 -0.01
N PRO A 329 -17.56 13.14 0.42
CA PRO A 329 -18.48 12.41 -0.46
C PRO A 329 -19.14 13.29 -1.53
N ASP A 330 -19.37 14.58 -1.25
CA ASP A 330 -19.93 15.54 -2.21
C ASP A 330 -18.89 16.08 -3.21
N GLY A 331 -17.63 15.68 -3.04
CA GLY A 331 -16.51 16.08 -3.87
C GLY A 331 -15.86 17.40 -3.46
N SER A 332 -16.23 18.01 -2.36
CA SER A 332 -15.54 19.17 -1.82
C SER A 332 -14.23 18.76 -1.14
N LEU A 333 -13.22 19.63 -1.21
CA LEU A 333 -12.00 19.47 -0.43
C LEU A 333 -12.31 19.78 1.04
N ARG A 334 -11.84 18.94 1.94
CA ARG A 334 -11.91 19.21 3.38
C ARG A 334 -11.15 20.49 3.71
N PRO A 335 -11.71 21.37 4.56
CA PRO A 335 -11.09 22.66 4.90
C PRO A 335 -9.65 22.51 5.41
N GLY A 336 -8.73 23.34 4.87
CA GLY A 336 -7.32 23.36 5.26
C GLY A 336 -6.43 22.29 4.58
N HIS A 337 -7.01 21.31 3.88
CA HIS A 337 -6.24 20.26 3.23
C HIS A 337 -5.51 20.73 1.96
N GLU A 338 -5.81 21.92 1.44
CA GLU A 338 -5.02 22.58 0.41
C GLU A 338 -3.55 22.79 0.80
N ALA A 339 -3.25 22.86 2.10
CA ALA A 339 -1.89 22.92 2.65
C ALA A 339 -0.99 21.74 2.22
N PHE A 340 -1.58 20.62 1.80
CA PHE A 340 -0.82 19.51 1.21
C PHE A 340 0.04 19.94 0.01
N ASN A 341 -0.42 20.92 -0.77
CA ASN A 341 0.31 21.42 -1.94
C ASN A 341 1.64 22.09 -1.59
N ASP A 342 1.80 22.63 -0.38
CA ASP A 342 3.02 23.31 0.05
C ASP A 342 4.18 22.32 0.17
N PHE A 343 3.91 21.06 0.45
CA PHE A 343 4.92 19.99 0.55
C PHE A 343 5.53 19.59 -0.78
N ALA A 344 4.83 19.77 -1.90
CA ALA A 344 5.40 19.54 -3.23
C ALA A 344 6.55 20.51 -3.54
N GLN A 345 6.45 21.77 -3.10
CA GLN A 345 7.50 22.77 -3.26
C GLN A 345 8.69 22.46 -2.34
N SER A 346 8.41 22.08 -1.10
CA SER A 346 9.43 21.73 -0.10
C SER A 346 10.23 20.49 -0.53
N GLN A 347 9.57 19.48 -1.09
CA GLN A 347 10.24 18.32 -1.68
C GLN A 347 11.21 18.68 -2.80
N ARG A 348 10.86 19.64 -3.65
CA ARG A 348 11.74 20.12 -4.74
C ARG A 348 12.93 20.91 -4.22
N ALA A 349 12.74 21.73 -3.21
CA ALA A 349 13.80 22.54 -2.60
C ALA A 349 14.85 21.66 -1.89
N SER A 350 14.42 20.63 -1.15
CA SER A 350 15.34 19.72 -0.44
C SER A 350 16.24 18.87 -1.35
N ARG A 351 16.01 18.88 -2.66
CA ARG A 351 16.83 18.17 -3.66
C ARG A 351 17.88 19.06 -4.32
N ALA A 352 17.71 20.37 -4.21
CA ALA A 352 18.63 21.33 -4.82
C ALA A 352 19.85 21.63 -3.95
N ASP A 353 19.77 21.23 -2.69
CA ASP A 353 20.85 21.32 -1.69
C ASP A 353 21.56 19.96 -1.52
#